data_c309310355021cdecb13139e6914f7ad
#
_entry.id   c309310355021cdecb13139e6914f7ad
#
_cell.length_a   1.000
_cell.length_b   1.000
_cell.length_c   1.000
_cell.angle_alpha   90.00
_cell.angle_beta   90.00
_cell.angle_gamma   90.00
#
_symmetry.space_group_name_H-M   'P 1'
#
loop_
_entity.id
_entity.type
_entity.pdbx_description
1 polymer ?
#
loop_
_entity_poly.entity_id
_entity_poly.type
_entity_poly.pdbx_seq_one_letter_code
_entity_poly.pdbx_strand_id
1 'polypeptide(L)'
;MSDFAYPLHEECGVFGIYDRAGTEDVAAAAYSALYALQHRGQESCGIAVNDDGVINGHRDLGLVNEVLTPAVLASLAKPTAHMATGHVRYATAGSRIRANAQPMIVRHEIGRAHV
;
A
#
# COMPACT_ATOMS: atom_id res chain seq x y z
N MET A 1 -9.22 26.18 12.00
CA MET A 1 -9.07 25.55 11.78
C MET A 1 -9.03 25.03 11.99
N SER A 2 -9.11 25.03 12.38
CA SER A 2 -8.96 24.39 12.62
C SER A 2 -8.75 23.73 12.85
N ASP A 3 -8.89 23.85 13.20
CA ASP A 3 -8.70 23.25 13.35
C ASP A 3 -8.60 22.35 13.69
N PHE A 4 -8.78 22.37 13.97
CA PHE A 4 -8.70 21.57 14.26
C PHE A 4 -8.48 20.59 14.34
N ALA A 5 -8.79 20.54 14.60
CA ALA A 5 -8.66 19.79 14.61
C ALA A 5 -8.59 18.89 14.35
N TYR A 6 -8.45 18.61 14.42
CA TYR A 6 -8.44 17.82 14.17
C TYR A 6 -7.98 16.90 13.82
N PRO A 7 -8.35 16.91 13.81
CA PRO A 7 -7.34 16.14 13.57
C PRO A 7 -7.00 14.86 13.23
N LEU A 8 -6.60 14.30 12.77
CA LEU A 8 -6.11 13.18 12.94
C LEU A 8 -6.40 12.16 12.03
N HIS A 9 -7.38 11.99 11.67
CA HIS A 9 -7.91 11.00 10.86
C HIS A 9 -7.46 11.09 9.46
N GLU A 10 -7.02 12.18 9.04
CA GLU A 10 -6.63 12.29 7.69
C GLU A 10 -5.21 11.92 7.50
N GLU A 11 -4.68 11.18 8.37
CA GLU A 11 -3.32 10.74 8.25
C GLU A 11 -3.13 9.55 7.37
N CYS A 12 -4.11 9.18 6.57
CA CYS A 12 -3.97 8.03 5.69
C CYS A 12 -4.36 8.37 4.27
N GLY A 13 -3.62 7.83 3.31
CA GLY A 13 -4.00 7.87 1.91
C GLY A 13 -4.15 6.45 1.38
N VAL A 14 -5.19 6.22 0.60
CA VAL A 14 -5.50 4.89 0.09
C VAL A 14 -5.69 4.98 -1.43
N PHE A 15 -5.19 3.97 -2.12
CA PHE A 15 -5.38 3.85 -3.56
C PHE A 15 -5.75 2.43 -3.91
N GLY A 16 -6.68 2.29 -4.85
CA GLY A 16 -7.03 0.98 -5.39
C GLY A 16 -7.13 1.05 -6.90
N ILE A 17 -6.74 -0.03 -7.55
CA ILE A 17 -6.84 -0.14 -9.00
C ILE A 17 -7.30 -1.54 -9.37
N TYR A 18 -8.18 -1.61 -10.35
CA TYR A 18 -8.58 -2.86 -10.98
C TYR A 18 -8.47 -2.68 -12.49
N ASP A 19 -7.58 -3.46 -13.10
CA ASP A 19 -7.35 -3.39 -14.54
C ASP A 19 -7.96 -4.62 -15.21
N ARG A 20 -9.14 -4.46 -15.77
CA ARG A 20 -9.87 -5.54 -16.42
C ARG A 20 -9.13 -6.10 -17.62
N ALA A 21 -8.49 -5.24 -18.36
CA ALA A 21 -7.83 -5.65 -19.60
C ALA A 21 -6.53 -6.42 -19.36
N GLY A 22 -5.94 -6.26 -18.18
CA GLY A 22 -4.70 -6.92 -17.86
C GLY A 22 -3.50 -6.37 -18.61
N THR A 23 -3.57 -5.09 -18.99
CA THR A 23 -2.48 -4.46 -19.76
C THR A 23 -1.58 -3.59 -18.91
N GLU A 24 -2.01 -3.30 -17.67
CA GLU A 24 -1.26 -2.40 -16.78
C GLU A 24 -0.43 -3.18 -15.78
N ASP A 25 0.69 -2.61 -15.42
CA ASP A 25 1.43 -3.06 -14.24
C ASP A 25 0.77 -2.40 -13.04
N VAL A 26 -0.11 -3.14 -12.35
CA VAL A 26 -0.88 -2.57 -11.26
C VAL A 26 -0.01 -2.19 -10.06
N ALA A 27 1.10 -2.88 -9.86
CA ALA A 27 2.03 -2.53 -8.80
C ALA A 27 2.68 -1.18 -9.08
N ALA A 28 3.10 -0.95 -10.32
CA ALA A 28 3.70 0.33 -10.71
C ALA A 28 2.67 1.45 -10.63
N ALA A 29 1.43 1.18 -11.03
CA ALA A 29 0.37 2.18 -10.94
C ALA A 29 0.09 2.55 -9.49
N ALA A 30 0.05 1.56 -8.60
CA ALA A 30 -0.16 1.80 -7.19
C ALA A 30 1.01 2.61 -6.61
N TYR A 31 2.23 2.29 -6.99
CA TYR A 31 3.40 3.04 -6.54
C TYR A 31 3.28 4.52 -6.92
N SER A 32 2.95 4.78 -8.19
CA SER A 32 2.83 6.16 -8.68
C SER A 32 1.77 6.94 -7.92
N ALA A 33 0.63 6.28 -7.64
CA ALA A 33 -0.45 6.92 -6.91
C ALA A 33 -0.04 7.21 -5.46
N LEU A 34 0.64 6.26 -4.82
CA LEU A 34 1.10 6.46 -3.44
C LEU A 34 2.16 7.56 -3.36
N TYR A 35 3.03 7.62 -4.34
CA TYR A 35 4.03 8.68 -4.38
C TYR A 35 3.36 10.05 -4.46
N ALA A 36 2.29 10.15 -5.23
CA ALA A 36 1.53 11.40 -5.34
C ALA A 36 0.77 11.72 -4.04
N LEU A 37 0.39 10.71 -3.27
CA LEU A 37 -0.31 10.91 -2.01
C LEU A 37 0.64 11.15 -0.84
N GLN A 38 1.93 10.90 -1.04
CA GLN A 38 2.91 11.04 0.00
C GLN A 38 3.07 12.50 0.40
N HIS A 39 3.03 12.76 1.70
CA HIS A 39 3.24 14.08 2.24
C HIS A 39 4.32 14.04 3.30
N ARG A 40 4.74 15.22 3.70
CA ARG A 40 5.67 15.36 4.78
C ARG A 40 5.12 14.70 6.05
N GLY A 41 5.94 13.93 6.72
CA GLY A 41 5.52 13.22 7.92
C GLY A 41 4.95 11.83 7.66
N GLN A 42 4.90 11.40 6.41
CA GLN A 42 4.47 10.05 6.09
C GLN A 42 5.43 9.04 6.72
N GLU A 43 4.87 8.01 7.33
CA GLU A 43 5.62 7.14 8.20
C GLU A 43 5.75 5.72 7.68
N SER A 44 4.73 5.21 7.03
CA SER A 44 4.75 3.85 6.50
C SER A 44 3.94 3.79 5.22
N CYS A 45 4.18 2.76 4.44
CA CYS A 45 3.42 2.52 3.23
C CYS A 45 3.46 1.04 2.87
N GLY A 46 2.59 0.66 1.95
CA GLY A 46 2.56 -0.69 1.47
C GLY A 46 1.66 -0.84 0.26
N ILE A 47 1.89 -1.92 -0.46
CA ILE A 47 1.08 -2.31 -1.61
C ILE A 47 0.76 -3.77 -1.47
N ALA A 48 -0.48 -4.13 -1.79
CA ALA A 48 -0.90 -5.52 -1.93
C ALA A 48 -1.43 -5.71 -3.34
N VAL A 49 -1.03 -6.80 -3.97
CA VAL A 49 -1.39 -7.11 -5.35
C VAL A 49 -2.11 -8.45 -5.35
N ASN A 50 -3.23 -8.49 -6.03
CA ASN A 50 -4.00 -9.72 -6.21
C ASN A 50 -3.64 -10.31 -7.58
N ASP A 51 -2.95 -11.44 -7.56
CA ASP A 51 -2.54 -12.16 -8.75
C ASP A 51 -3.38 -13.43 -8.84
N ASP A 52 -4.49 -13.33 -9.52
CA ASP A 52 -5.40 -14.45 -9.75
C ASP A 52 -5.80 -15.14 -8.43
N GLY A 53 -6.18 -14.35 -7.46
CA GLY A 53 -6.63 -14.85 -6.16
C GLY A 53 -5.53 -15.03 -5.13
N VAL A 54 -4.27 -14.88 -5.53
CA VAL A 54 -3.14 -14.95 -4.61
C VAL A 54 -2.69 -13.52 -4.31
N ILE A 55 -2.66 -13.17 -3.05
CA ILE A 55 -2.27 -11.81 -2.66
C ILE A 55 -0.84 -11.80 -2.19
N ASN A 56 -0.05 -10.95 -2.82
CA ASN A 56 1.32 -10.67 -2.44
C ASN A 56 1.41 -9.20 -2.07
N GLY A 57 2.21 -8.90 -1.07
CA GLY A 57 2.34 -7.51 -0.68
C GLY A 57 3.65 -7.22 0.01
N HIS A 58 3.92 -5.96 0.13
CA HIS A 58 5.09 -5.47 0.84
C HIS A 58 4.71 -4.19 1.58
N ARG A 59 5.07 -4.11 2.84
CA ARG A 59 4.81 -2.93 3.66
C ARG A 59 5.96 -2.74 4.64
N ASP A 60 6.27 -1.50 4.94
CA ASP A 60 7.30 -1.20 5.91
C ASP A 60 7.17 0.25 6.36
N LEU A 61 7.98 0.58 7.35
CA LEU A 61 8.16 1.96 7.77
C LEU A 61 9.05 2.67 6.77
N GLY A 62 8.75 3.92 6.49
CA GLY A 62 9.56 4.73 5.59
C GLY A 62 8.74 5.38 4.49
N LEU A 63 9.42 6.15 3.68
CA LEU A 63 8.80 6.85 2.56
C LEU A 63 8.54 5.87 1.41
N VAL A 64 7.61 6.25 0.54
CA VAL A 64 7.18 5.40 -0.56
C VAL A 64 8.36 4.92 -1.40
N ASN A 65 9.26 5.82 -1.76
CA ASN A 65 10.39 5.46 -2.60
C ASN A 65 11.50 4.71 -1.83
N GLU A 66 11.44 4.73 -0.52
CA GLU A 66 12.39 3.96 0.30
C GLU A 66 11.91 2.53 0.52
N VAL A 67 10.62 2.37 0.70
CA VAL A 67 10.01 1.07 0.98
C VAL A 67 9.74 0.29 -0.30
N LEU A 68 9.20 0.97 -1.30
CA LEU A 68 8.79 0.35 -2.55
C LEU A 68 9.88 0.57 -3.61
N THR A 69 10.99 -0.11 -3.40
CA THR A 69 12.14 -0.02 -4.31
C THR A 69 11.83 -0.69 -5.65
N PRO A 70 12.63 -0.42 -6.69
CA PRO A 70 12.44 -1.13 -7.95
C PRO A 70 12.45 -2.64 -7.81
N ALA A 71 13.28 -3.19 -6.92
CA ALA A 71 13.32 -4.63 -6.70
C ALA A 71 12.02 -5.15 -6.09
N VAL A 72 11.46 -4.42 -5.12
CA VAL A 72 10.19 -4.78 -4.50
C VAL A 72 9.08 -4.72 -5.54
N LEU A 73 9.02 -3.64 -6.31
CA LEU A 73 7.99 -3.49 -7.33
C LEU A 73 8.08 -4.59 -8.38
N ALA A 74 9.29 -4.96 -8.77
CA ALA A 74 9.49 -6.05 -9.72
C ALA A 74 8.99 -7.37 -9.17
N SER A 75 9.14 -7.59 -7.86
CA SER A 75 8.66 -8.82 -7.24
C SER A 75 7.13 -8.87 -7.14
N LEU A 76 6.48 -7.71 -7.12
CA LEU A 76 5.03 -7.63 -7.05
C LEU A 76 4.37 -7.59 -8.43
N ALA A 77 5.12 -7.23 -9.46
CA ALA A 77 4.59 -7.12 -10.81
C ALA A 77 4.41 -8.52 -11.40
N LYS A 78 3.15 -8.87 -11.65
CA LYS A 78 2.80 -10.17 -12.22
C LYS A 78 1.94 -9.94 -13.46
N PRO A 79 2.22 -10.64 -14.57
CA PRO A 79 1.42 -10.44 -15.80
C PRO A 79 -0.06 -10.73 -15.61
N THR A 80 -0.40 -11.59 -14.65
CA THR A 80 -1.79 -11.97 -14.39
C THR A 80 -2.42 -11.19 -13.27
N ALA A 81 -1.72 -10.20 -12.73
CA ALA A 81 -2.26 -9.39 -11.65
C ALA A 81 -3.12 -8.27 -12.22
N HIS A 82 -4.36 -8.18 -11.75
CA HIS A 82 -5.33 -7.20 -12.22
C HIS A 82 -5.73 -6.19 -11.15
N MET A 83 -5.37 -6.43 -9.90
CA MET A 83 -5.80 -5.57 -8.80
C MET A 83 -4.64 -5.26 -7.88
N ALA A 84 -4.62 -4.04 -7.39
CA ALA A 84 -3.69 -3.66 -6.34
C ALA A 84 -4.35 -2.63 -5.43
N THR A 85 -3.95 -2.65 -4.17
CA THR A 85 -4.28 -1.60 -3.22
C THR A 85 -3.00 -1.06 -2.64
N GLY A 86 -3.00 0.22 -2.33
CA GLY A 86 -1.87 0.85 -1.71
C GLY A 86 -2.31 1.75 -0.57
N HIS A 87 -1.41 1.97 0.37
CA HIS A 87 -1.70 2.76 1.54
C HIS A 87 -0.46 3.51 2.01
N VAL A 88 -0.64 4.76 2.36
CA VAL A 88 0.37 5.55 3.09
C VAL A 88 -0.24 5.97 4.41
N ARG A 89 0.57 5.93 5.45
CA ARG A 89 0.14 6.26 6.79
C ARG A 89 1.06 7.31 7.38
N TYR A 90 0.47 8.25 8.08
CA TYR A 90 1.20 9.34 8.69
C TYR A 90 1.35 9.09 10.18
N ALA A 91 2.40 9.66 10.75
CA ALA A 91 2.72 9.44 12.15
C ALA A 91 1.62 9.94 13.06
N THR A 92 1.25 9.09 13.99
CA THR A 92 0.45 9.46 15.13
C THR A 92 1.20 8.99 16.37
N ALA A 93 0.82 9.51 17.52
CA ALA A 93 1.52 9.16 18.74
C ALA A 93 1.56 7.65 18.94
N GLY A 94 2.74 7.10 19.15
CA GLY A 94 2.91 5.70 19.49
C GLY A 94 2.74 4.71 18.36
N SER A 95 2.68 5.17 17.12
CA SER A 95 2.35 4.28 16.02
C SER A 95 3.53 3.83 15.17
N ARG A 96 4.76 4.11 15.57
CA ARG A 96 5.92 3.83 14.73
C ARG A 96 6.43 2.41 14.91
N ILE A 97 5.60 1.45 14.55
CA ILE A 97 5.99 0.04 14.55
C ILE A 97 5.54 -0.59 13.25
N ARG A 98 6.36 -1.52 12.76
CA ARG A 98 6.08 -2.17 11.47
C ARG A 98 4.74 -2.89 11.44
N ALA A 99 4.29 -3.41 12.57
CA ALA A 99 3.02 -4.12 12.64
C ALA A 99 1.84 -3.24 12.25
N ASN A 100 1.99 -1.92 12.35
CA ASN A 100 0.92 -0.98 11.98
C ASN A 100 1.02 -0.53 10.54
N ALA A 101 2.05 -0.96 9.80
CA ALA A 101 2.14 -0.62 8.38
C ALA A 101 1.05 -1.34 7.62
N GLN A 102 0.46 -0.64 6.67
CA GLN A 102 -0.63 -1.17 5.87
C GLN A 102 -0.22 -1.27 4.41
N PRO A 103 -0.88 -2.07 3.61
CA PRO A 103 -2.09 -2.83 3.92
C PRO A 103 -1.78 -4.06 4.79
N MET A 104 -2.76 -4.46 5.59
CA MET A 104 -2.65 -5.67 6.38
C MET A 104 -3.13 -6.85 5.55
N ILE A 105 -2.38 -7.93 5.62
CA ILE A 105 -2.69 -9.11 4.84
C ILE A 105 -2.88 -10.28 5.80
N VAL A 106 -4.04 -10.92 5.70
CA VAL A 106 -4.37 -12.08 6.53
C VAL A 106 -4.47 -13.30 5.63
N ARG A 107 -3.79 -14.38 6.02
CA ARG A 107 -3.83 -15.62 5.28
C ARG A 107 -4.64 -16.66 6.04
N HIS A 108 -5.56 -17.29 5.32
CA HIS A 108 -6.38 -18.33 5.90
C HIS A 108 -5.74 -19.68 5.65
N GLU A 109 -6.09 -20.64 6.51
CA GLU A 109 -5.58 -22.00 6.36
C GLU A 109 -6.01 -22.64 5.05
N ILE A 110 -7.07 -22.15 4.45
CA ILE A 110 -7.50 -22.65 3.14
C ILE A 110 -6.69 -22.06 2.00
N GLY A 111 -5.66 -21.31 2.31
CA GLY A 111 -4.74 -20.79 1.31
C GLY A 111 -5.16 -19.49 0.65
N ARG A 112 -6.24 -18.87 1.09
CA ARG A 112 -6.64 -17.59 0.56
C ARG A 112 -6.12 -16.46 1.43
N ALA A 113 -5.85 -15.33 0.79
CA ALA A 113 -5.36 -14.16 1.47
C ALA A 113 -6.40 -13.04 1.40
N HIS A 114 -6.43 -12.23 2.45
CA HIS A 114 -7.33 -11.09 2.54
C HIS A 114 -6.54 -9.85 2.94
N VAL A 115 -7.01 -8.71 2.52
CA VAL A 115 -6.38 -7.44 2.84
C VAL A 115 -7.27 -6.65 3.77
#